data_8c9cca8e5549f08c8cc7f48360af0db5
#
_entry.id   8c9cca8e5549f08c8cc7f48360af0db5
#
_cell.length_a   1.000
_cell.length_b   1.000
_cell.length_c   1.000
_cell.angle_alpha   90.00
_cell.angle_beta   90.00
_cell.angle_gamma   90.00
#
_symmetry.space_group_name_H-M   'P 1'
#
loop_
_entity.id
_entity.type
_entity.pdbx_description
1 polymer ?
#
loop_
_entity_poly.entity_id
_entity_poly.type
_entity_poly.pdbx_seq_one_letter_code
_entity_poly.pdbx_strand_id
1 'polypeptide(L)'
;MKKAKADPNYKVIAENRRARFDYAIESDLECGVVLLGSEVKSLRIGGSNIAESYAQIENGELWLVNSYVVPYEQAKNWGHQERRKRKLLANKKELSRLWNETQRKGMTLVPLVMYFNHTGRVKIKICLLYTSPSPRDLLK
;
A
#
# COMPACT_ATOMS: atom_id res chain seq x y z
N MET A 1 7.28 -1.40 24.24
CA MET A 1 7.57 -1.81 23.82
C MET A 1 8.60 -1.88 23.33
N LYS A 2 8.94 -2.34 23.19
CA LYS A 2 9.92 -2.41 22.82
C LYS A 2 10.10 -2.33 21.63
N LYS A 3 10.55 -1.86 21.28
CA LYS A 3 10.79 -1.68 20.19
C LYS A 3 11.50 -2.58 19.67
N ALA A 4 11.14 -2.81 18.85
CA ALA A 4 11.76 -3.79 18.26
C ALA A 4 13.11 -3.53 18.05
N LYS A 5 13.85 -4.42 18.19
CA LYS A 5 15.07 -4.27 18.00
C LYS A 5 15.29 -4.05 16.68
N ALA A 6 16.09 -3.44 16.28
CA ALA A 6 16.39 -3.14 14.97
C ALA A 6 16.62 -4.36 14.21
N ASP A 7 15.82 -4.58 13.27
CA ASP A 7 15.96 -5.67 12.34
C ASP A 7 16.79 -5.11 11.18
N PRO A 8 17.96 -5.68 10.90
CA PRO A 8 18.81 -5.11 9.85
C PRO A 8 18.16 -5.05 8.49
N ASN A 9 17.18 -5.88 8.23
CA ASN A 9 16.53 -5.88 6.94
C ASN A 9 15.26 -5.06 6.90
N TYR A 10 14.79 -4.63 8.06
CA TYR A 10 13.55 -3.86 8.10
C TYR A 10 13.82 -2.42 7.73
N LYS A 11 13.02 -1.89 6.83
CA LYS A 11 13.18 -0.52 6.40
C LYS A 11 11.86 0.02 5.89
N VAL A 12 11.43 1.14 6.44
CA VAL A 12 10.21 1.80 5.96
C VAL A 12 10.52 2.47 4.64
N ILE A 13 9.71 2.21 3.64
CA ILE A 13 9.88 2.77 2.32
C ILE A 13 9.06 4.04 2.16
N ALA A 14 7.80 4.00 2.55
CA ALA A 14 6.91 5.14 2.40
C ALA A 14 5.78 5.03 3.40
N GLU A 15 5.29 6.17 3.87
CA GLU A 15 4.18 6.21 4.82
C GLU A 15 3.11 7.14 4.33
N ASN A 16 1.87 6.81 4.64
CA ASN A 16 0.75 7.67 4.34
C ASN A 16 0.25 8.26 5.67
N ARG A 17 0.85 9.34 6.09
CA ARG A 17 0.52 9.93 7.36
C ARG A 17 -0.88 10.51 7.42
N ARG A 18 -1.35 10.98 6.28
CA ARG A 18 -2.67 11.55 6.22
C ARG A 18 -3.73 10.57 6.64
N ALA A 19 -3.61 9.32 6.24
CA ALA A 19 -4.60 8.32 6.57
C ALA A 19 -4.75 8.15 8.07
N ARG A 20 -3.67 8.35 8.82
CA ARG A 20 -3.73 8.17 10.26
C ARG A 20 -4.43 9.30 10.97
N PHE A 21 -4.34 10.50 10.41
CA PHE A 21 -4.94 11.66 11.05
C PHE A 21 -6.33 11.98 10.57
N ASP A 22 -6.58 11.76 9.29
CA ASP A 22 -7.81 12.22 8.68
C ASP A 22 -8.97 11.25 8.75
N TYR A 23 -8.68 9.98 9.00
CA TYR A 23 -9.73 8.97 8.93
C TYR A 23 -9.70 8.01 10.10
N ALA A 24 -10.86 7.44 10.40
CA ALA A 24 -10.96 6.40 11.40
C ALA A 24 -10.57 5.07 10.77
N ILE A 25 -9.58 4.42 11.35
CA ILE A 25 -9.11 3.14 10.83
C ILE A 25 -9.90 2.02 11.47
N GLU A 26 -10.60 1.26 10.64
CA GLU A 26 -11.40 0.14 11.12
C GLU A 26 -10.56 -1.12 11.33
N SER A 27 -9.70 -1.40 10.40
CA SER A 27 -8.84 -2.57 10.52
C SER A 27 -7.72 -2.45 9.51
N ASP A 28 -6.71 -3.29 9.66
CA ASP A 28 -5.61 -3.27 8.70
C ASP A 28 -5.20 -4.69 8.34
N LEU A 29 -4.42 -4.81 7.29
CA LEU A 29 -3.98 -6.10 6.78
C LEU A 29 -2.62 -5.93 6.12
N GLU A 30 -1.69 -6.79 6.46
CA GLU A 30 -0.39 -6.79 5.80
C GLU A 30 -0.45 -7.63 4.53
N CYS A 31 0.00 -7.08 3.43
CA CYS A 31 -0.03 -7.76 2.13
C CYS A 31 1.35 -7.77 1.52
N GLY A 32 1.63 -8.78 0.70
CA GLY A 32 2.80 -8.74 -0.15
C GLY A 32 2.51 -7.89 -1.37
N VAL A 33 3.56 -7.47 -2.06
CA VAL A 33 3.43 -6.66 -3.27
C VAL A 33 4.19 -7.35 -4.39
N VAL A 34 3.54 -7.55 -5.53
CA VAL A 34 4.21 -8.12 -6.69
C VAL A 34 4.90 -6.99 -7.44
N LEU A 35 6.21 -7.05 -7.52
CA LEU A 35 7.01 -5.99 -8.09
C LEU A 35 7.94 -6.50 -9.18
N LEU A 36 8.27 -5.61 -10.10
CA LEU A 36 9.31 -5.90 -11.08
C LEU A 36 10.68 -5.66 -10.44
N GLY A 37 11.71 -6.27 -11.01
CA GLY A 37 13.05 -6.10 -10.46
C GLY A 37 13.49 -4.65 -10.36
N SER A 38 13.18 -3.85 -11.37
CA SER A 38 13.55 -2.44 -11.35
C SER A 38 12.82 -1.68 -10.26
N GLU A 39 11.60 -2.11 -9.93
CA GLU A 39 10.85 -1.47 -8.86
C GLU A 39 11.48 -1.74 -7.51
N VAL A 40 11.90 -2.97 -7.28
CA VAL A 40 12.55 -3.32 -6.02
C VAL A 40 13.82 -2.50 -5.85
N LYS A 41 14.60 -2.39 -6.90
CA LYS A 41 15.84 -1.62 -6.83
C LYS A 41 15.56 -0.15 -6.57
N SER A 42 14.55 0.39 -7.22
CA SER A 42 14.18 1.77 -7.00
C SER A 42 13.71 2.01 -5.58
N LEU A 43 12.94 1.08 -5.02
CA LEU A 43 12.46 1.23 -3.65
C LEU A 43 13.61 1.23 -2.64
N ARG A 44 14.68 0.51 -2.92
CA ARG A 44 15.83 0.51 -2.02
C ARG A 44 16.53 1.85 -2.02
N ILE A 45 16.50 2.54 -3.14
CA ILE A 45 17.12 3.85 -3.24
C ILE A 45 16.24 4.91 -2.58
N GLY A 46 14.95 4.79 -2.74
CA GLY A 46 14.01 5.72 -2.13
C GLY A 46 13.27 6.56 -3.16
N GLY A 47 12.47 7.49 -2.69
CA GLY A 47 11.74 8.39 -3.57
C GLY A 47 10.35 7.94 -3.94
N SER A 48 9.85 6.90 -3.30
CA SER A 48 8.51 6.41 -3.59
C SER A 48 7.45 7.15 -2.79
N ASN A 49 6.21 7.06 -3.24
CA ASN A 49 5.13 7.77 -2.61
C ASN A 49 3.85 6.96 -2.69
N ILE A 50 3.16 6.82 -1.57
CA ILE A 50 1.88 6.12 -1.53
C ILE A 50 0.74 7.02 -1.06
N ALA A 51 0.98 8.31 -0.91
CA ALA A 51 -0.01 9.21 -0.34
C ALA A 51 -1.29 9.31 -1.16
N GLU A 52 -1.17 9.18 -2.47
CA GLU A 52 -2.33 9.30 -3.34
C GLU A 52 -2.81 7.96 -3.87
N SER A 53 -2.31 6.88 -3.30
CA SER A 53 -2.68 5.56 -3.79
C SER A 53 -3.85 5.02 -2.98
N TYR A 54 -4.47 4.00 -3.53
CA TYR A 54 -5.55 3.31 -2.86
C TYR A 54 -5.54 1.87 -3.33
N ALA A 55 -6.26 1.02 -2.62
CA ALA A 55 -6.37 -0.37 -3.01
C ALA A 55 -7.79 -0.65 -3.47
N GLN A 56 -7.93 -1.56 -4.40
CA GLN A 56 -9.26 -1.98 -4.86
C GLN A 56 -9.24 -3.46 -5.17
N ILE A 57 -10.40 -4.08 -5.10
CA ILE A 57 -10.55 -5.49 -5.39
C ILE A 57 -11.24 -5.61 -6.74
N GLU A 58 -10.58 -6.32 -7.64
CA GLU A 58 -11.06 -6.48 -8.99
C GLU A 58 -10.94 -7.93 -9.38
N ASN A 59 -12.03 -8.55 -9.79
CA ASN A 59 -12.01 -9.95 -10.21
C ASN A 59 -11.41 -10.88 -9.17
N GLY A 60 -11.72 -10.63 -7.92
CA GLY A 60 -11.22 -11.47 -6.83
C GLY A 60 -9.77 -11.26 -6.47
N GLU A 61 -9.17 -10.20 -6.97
CA GLU A 61 -7.76 -9.89 -6.68
C GLU A 61 -7.64 -8.48 -6.13
N LEU A 62 -6.64 -8.29 -5.28
CA LEU A 62 -6.42 -7.01 -4.63
C LEU A 62 -5.31 -6.26 -5.37
N TRP A 63 -5.55 -5.00 -5.68
CA TRP A 63 -4.63 -4.18 -6.44
C TRP A 63 -4.33 -2.88 -5.75
N LEU A 64 -3.07 -2.45 -5.86
CA LEU A 64 -2.66 -1.14 -5.38
C LEU A 64 -2.61 -0.21 -6.60
N VAL A 65 -3.38 0.87 -6.55
CA VAL A 65 -3.53 1.76 -7.68
C VAL A 65 -2.93 3.11 -7.35
N ASN A 66 -2.21 3.65 -8.31
CA ASN A 66 -1.67 5.01 -8.24
C ASN A 66 -0.54 5.22 -7.23
N SER A 67 0.15 4.14 -6.84
CA SER A 67 1.36 4.31 -6.04
C SER A 67 2.50 4.70 -6.99
N TYR A 68 3.38 5.55 -6.49
CA TYR A 68 4.47 6.07 -7.31
C TYR A 68 5.79 5.39 -6.93
N VAL A 69 6.48 4.83 -7.90
CA VAL A 69 7.80 4.26 -7.73
C VAL A 69 8.72 4.93 -8.74
N VAL A 70 9.76 5.58 -8.24
CA VAL A 70 10.67 6.33 -9.08
C VAL A 70 11.29 5.43 -10.15
N PRO A 71 11.38 5.90 -11.39
CA PRO A 71 12.02 5.09 -12.43
C PRO A 71 13.46 4.76 -12.08
N TYR A 72 13.86 3.54 -12.37
CA TYR A 72 15.23 3.12 -12.10
C TYR A 72 16.05 3.43 -13.33
N GLU A 73 16.90 4.42 -13.25
CA GLU A 73 17.63 4.92 -14.41
C GLU A 73 18.50 3.87 -15.08
N GLN A 74 19.07 2.99 -14.31
CA GLN A 74 19.93 1.96 -14.88
C GLN A 74 19.17 0.92 -15.70
N ALA A 75 17.86 0.86 -15.54
CA ALA A 75 17.07 -0.10 -16.30
C ALA A 75 16.76 0.38 -17.69
N LYS A 76 16.77 1.68 -17.92
CA LYS A 76 16.51 2.24 -19.24
C LYS A 76 15.31 1.61 -19.94
N ASN A 77 15.56 0.78 -20.93
CA ASN A 77 14.48 0.21 -21.73
C ASN A 77 13.69 -0.85 -20.98
N TRP A 78 14.20 -1.32 -19.88
CA TRP A 78 13.54 -2.39 -19.13
C TRP A 78 12.96 -1.90 -17.82
N GLY A 79 12.78 -0.61 -17.71
CA GLY A 79 12.25 -0.03 -16.49
C GLY A 79 10.75 -0.20 -16.39
N HIS A 80 10.20 0.29 -15.30
CA HIS A 80 8.80 0.19 -15.02
C HIS A 80 8.10 1.53 -15.22
N GLN A 81 6.79 1.48 -15.30
CA GLN A 81 6.01 2.70 -15.26
C GLN A 81 5.86 3.14 -13.82
N GLU A 82 5.98 4.43 -13.60
CA GLU A 82 6.00 4.99 -12.26
C GLU A 82 4.75 4.66 -11.46
N ARG A 83 3.60 4.71 -12.09
CA ARG A 83 2.34 4.50 -11.38
C ARG A 83 1.63 3.24 -11.85
N ARG A 84 2.38 2.25 -12.20
CA ARG A 84 1.84 0.97 -12.63
C ARG A 84 0.94 0.39 -11.54
N LYS A 85 -0.17 -0.20 -11.96
CA LYS A 85 -1.06 -0.90 -11.04
C LYS A 85 -0.33 -2.16 -10.56
N ARG A 86 -0.27 -2.36 -9.26
CA ARG A 86 0.51 -3.45 -8.69
C ARG A 86 -0.37 -4.40 -7.92
N LYS A 87 -0.15 -5.69 -8.11
CA LYS A 87 -0.96 -6.69 -7.43
C LYS A 87 -0.50 -6.86 -6.00
N LEU A 88 -1.45 -6.98 -5.10
CA LEU A 88 -1.18 -7.25 -3.70
C LEU A 88 -1.55 -8.68 -3.37
N LEU A 89 -0.79 -9.28 -2.49
CA LEU A 89 -0.99 -10.68 -2.13
C LEU A 89 -1.57 -10.77 -0.73
N ALA A 90 -2.73 -11.41 -0.63
CA ALA A 90 -3.38 -11.65 0.65
C ALA A 90 -4.05 -13.01 0.55
N ASN A 91 -4.28 -13.66 1.70
CA ASN A 91 -4.92 -14.95 1.61
C ASN A 91 -6.41 -14.76 1.32
N LYS A 92 -7.02 -15.82 0.85
CA LYS A 92 -8.40 -15.73 0.38
C LYS A 92 -9.40 -15.34 1.44
N LYS A 93 -9.20 -15.78 2.65
CA LYS A 93 -10.09 -15.44 3.73
C LYS A 93 -10.07 -13.96 4.01
N GLU A 94 -8.87 -13.38 4.07
CA GLU A 94 -8.74 -11.96 4.32
C GLU A 94 -9.32 -11.16 3.16
N LEU A 95 -9.09 -11.62 1.96
CA LEU A 95 -9.59 -10.92 0.79
C LEU A 95 -11.11 -10.90 0.76
N SER A 96 -11.74 -12.03 1.10
CA SER A 96 -13.19 -12.09 1.17
C SER A 96 -13.74 -11.16 2.24
N ARG A 97 -13.08 -11.11 3.39
CA ARG A 97 -13.50 -10.23 4.45
C ARG A 97 -13.44 -8.77 4.00
N LEU A 98 -12.34 -8.40 3.37
CA LEU A 98 -12.20 -7.04 2.87
C LEU A 98 -13.24 -6.71 1.82
N TRP A 99 -13.51 -7.65 0.92
CA TRP A 99 -14.53 -7.42 -0.11
C TRP A 99 -15.87 -7.10 0.53
N ASN A 100 -16.27 -7.90 1.52
CA ASN A 100 -17.53 -7.68 2.20
C ASN A 100 -17.56 -6.34 2.92
N GLU A 101 -16.43 -5.97 3.54
CA GLU A 101 -16.38 -4.70 4.26
C GLU A 101 -16.45 -3.51 3.32
N THR A 102 -15.83 -3.61 2.14
CA THR A 102 -15.83 -2.48 1.23
C THR A 102 -17.15 -2.25 0.55
N GLN A 103 -18.10 -3.21 0.70
CA GLN A 103 -19.43 -3.00 0.17
C GLN A 103 -20.23 -2.03 1.02
N ARG A 104 -19.78 -1.76 2.23
CA ARG A 104 -20.48 -0.82 3.08
C ARG A 104 -20.18 0.60 2.62
N LYS A 105 -21.20 1.44 2.75
CA LYS A 105 -21.08 2.81 2.31
C LYS A 105 -19.99 3.55 3.09
N GLY A 106 -19.19 4.30 2.40
CA GLY A 106 -18.18 5.11 3.05
C GLY A 106 -16.89 4.41 3.37
N MET A 107 -16.77 3.15 2.99
CA MET A 107 -15.54 2.41 3.27
C MET A 107 -14.57 2.52 2.09
N THR A 108 -13.29 2.59 2.41
CA THR A 108 -12.25 2.63 1.37
C THR A 108 -11.00 1.96 1.90
N LEU A 109 -10.19 1.47 0.99
CA LEU A 109 -8.93 0.82 1.34
C LEU A 109 -7.77 1.70 0.89
N VAL A 110 -6.89 2.03 1.82
CA VAL A 110 -5.70 2.82 1.48
C VAL A 110 -4.49 2.21 2.16
N PRO A 111 -3.31 2.42 1.59
CA PRO A 111 -2.10 1.92 2.23
C PRO A 111 -1.67 2.88 3.34
N LEU A 112 -1.19 2.31 4.45
CA LEU A 112 -0.65 3.09 5.54
C LEU A 112 0.85 3.21 5.46
N VAL A 113 1.51 2.10 5.20
CA VAL A 113 2.97 2.07 5.18
C VAL A 113 3.44 0.94 4.28
N MET A 114 4.50 1.20 3.55
CA MET A 114 5.16 0.20 2.73
C MET A 114 6.57 0.05 3.27
N TYR A 115 7.05 -1.17 3.37
CA TYR A 115 8.34 -1.43 4.03
C TYR A 115 8.96 -2.73 3.55
N PHE A 116 10.28 -2.87 3.79
CA PHE A 116 10.96 -4.15 3.62
C PHE A 116 10.88 -4.86 4.96
N ASN A 117 10.45 -6.11 4.94
CA ASN A 117 10.38 -6.86 6.19
C ASN A 117 11.73 -7.51 6.49
N HIS A 118 11.80 -8.31 7.54
CA HIS A 118 13.06 -8.90 7.98
C HIS A 118 13.68 -9.84 6.95
N THR A 119 12.89 -10.38 6.03
CA THR A 119 13.45 -11.23 4.98
C THR A 119 13.79 -10.45 3.73
N GLY A 120 13.63 -9.14 3.76
CA GLY A 120 13.97 -8.30 2.61
C GLY A 120 12.87 -8.20 1.56
N ARG A 121 11.69 -8.70 1.87
CA ARG A 121 10.57 -8.60 0.93
C ARG A 121 9.76 -7.35 1.19
N VAL A 122 9.19 -6.80 0.12
CA VAL A 122 8.37 -5.60 0.26
C VAL A 122 6.99 -5.99 0.72
N LYS A 123 6.53 -5.37 1.78
CA LYS A 123 5.21 -5.56 2.32
C LYS A 123 4.51 -4.22 2.41
N ILE A 124 3.19 -4.24 2.39
CA ILE A 124 2.42 -3.02 2.53
C ILE A 124 1.28 -3.30 3.47
N LYS A 125 1.02 -2.35 4.37
CA LYS A 125 -0.10 -2.48 5.29
C LYS A 125 -1.25 -1.66 4.72
N ILE A 126 -2.33 -2.34 4.39
CA ILE A 126 -3.52 -1.73 3.83
C ILE A 126 -4.51 -1.58 4.97
N CYS A 127 -5.16 -0.45 5.07
CA CYS A 127 -6.16 -0.27 6.10
C CYS A 127 -7.51 0.01 5.49
N LEU A 128 -8.54 -0.43 6.21
CA LEU A 128 -9.91 -0.17 5.86
C LEU A 128 -10.33 1.05 6.65
N LEU A 129 -10.70 2.09 5.96
CA LEU A 129 -11.07 3.35 6.57
C LEU A 129 -12.52 3.64 6.33
N TYR A 130 -13.12 4.29 7.32
CA TYR A 130 -14.45 4.80 7.15
C TYR A 130 -14.35 6.29 6.87
N THR A 131 -14.87 6.72 5.71
CA THR A 131 -14.88 8.13 5.37
C THR A 131 -16.27 8.65 5.59
N SER A 132 -16.34 9.78 6.26
CA SER A 132 -17.63 10.38 6.53
C SER A 132 -18.34 10.68 5.21
N PRO A 133 -19.63 10.45 5.14
CA PRO A 133 -20.36 10.81 3.93
C PRO A 133 -20.58 12.32 3.78
N SER A 134 -20.10 13.09 4.74
CA SER A 134 -20.26 14.53 4.65
C SER A 134 -19.62 15.08 3.39
N PRO A 135 -20.33 15.87 2.61
CA PRO A 135 -19.73 16.45 1.41
C PRO A 135 -18.49 17.25 1.70
N ARG A 136 -18.46 17.88 2.85
CA ARG A 136 -17.32 18.66 3.20
C ARG A 136 -16.06 17.82 3.31
N ASP A 137 -16.20 16.65 3.90
CA ASP A 137 -15.07 15.76 4.01
C ASP A 137 -14.62 15.28 2.66
N LEU A 138 -15.53 15.04 1.77
CA LEU A 138 -15.19 14.54 0.46
C LEU A 138 -14.45 15.56 -0.39
N LEU A 139 -14.62 16.82 -0.06
CA LEU A 139 -13.99 17.87 -0.83
C LEU A 139 -12.55 18.13 -0.44
N LYS A 140 -12.12 17.53 0.61
CA LYS A 140 -10.76 17.78 1.06
C LYS A 140 -9.71 17.13 0.28
#